data_a0bb79dc54d7923a1a32e1d2dbadee8d
#
_entry.id   a0bb79dc54d7923a1a32e1d2dbadee8d
#
_cell.length_a   1.000
_cell.length_b   1.000
_cell.length_c   1.000
_cell.angle_alpha   90.00
_cell.angle_beta   90.00
_cell.angle_gamma   90.00
#
_symmetry.space_group_name_H-M   'P 1'
#
loop_
_entity.id
_entity.type
_entity.pdbx_description
1 polymer ?
#
loop_
_entity_poly.entity_id
_entity_poly.type
_entity_poly.pdbx_seq_one_letter_code
_entity_poly.pdbx_strand_id
1 'polypeptide(L)'
;ELIIALPESFVDYEPDKLLKLFTEHFKQSYGVECISALHHNKRKTNYHIHLIFSERKLLDEPVEKIATRNMFYDENGKHVRTKKEILDEAGQLRSGCKIIPKGEVYKCNLFTIKDSRFKSDSFLDEVKRSYTELINIYLKEDKQKLKVFDRKGVYLPTKKIGKNNPKAEQIKTDNQYRTMWNQTVDRALISGVPEGQSLE
;
A
#
# COMPACT_ATOMS: atom_id res chain seq x y z
N GLU A 1 1.15 2.82 1.69
CA GLU A 1 0.89 2.39 3.08
C GLU A 1 0.12 1.08 3.08
N LEU A 2 0.50 0.18 3.99
CA LEU A 2 -0.22 -1.05 4.29
C LEU A 2 -0.73 -0.98 5.73
N ILE A 3 -1.92 -1.53 5.97
CA ILE A 3 -2.47 -1.75 7.30
C ILE A 3 -2.61 -3.25 7.49
N ILE A 4 -1.82 -3.79 8.41
CA ILE A 4 -1.74 -5.23 8.66
C ILE A 4 -2.46 -5.50 9.97
N ALA A 5 -3.67 -6.06 9.89
CA ALA A 5 -4.44 -6.47 11.07
C ALA A 5 -3.77 -7.69 11.72
N LEU A 6 -3.66 -7.67 13.03
CA LEU A 6 -3.07 -8.74 13.83
C LEU A 6 -4.15 -9.46 14.62
N PRO A 7 -4.05 -10.79 14.79
CA PRO A 7 -4.90 -11.55 15.71
C PRO A 7 -4.78 -11.04 17.14
N GLU A 8 -5.83 -11.18 17.94
CA GLU A 8 -5.84 -10.75 19.35
C GLU A 8 -4.74 -11.42 20.18
N SER A 9 -4.38 -12.66 19.87
CA SER A 9 -3.29 -13.39 20.53
C SER A 9 -1.91 -12.75 20.37
N PHE A 10 -1.75 -11.84 19.39
CA PHE A 10 -0.49 -11.12 19.19
C PHE A 10 -0.25 -10.01 20.19
N VAL A 11 -1.27 -9.66 21.01
CA VAL A 11 -1.13 -8.70 22.11
C VAL A 11 -0.16 -9.18 23.19
N ASP A 12 0.02 -10.51 23.32
CA ASP A 12 0.93 -11.14 24.28
C ASP A 12 2.40 -11.13 23.83
N TYR A 13 2.67 -10.78 22.58
CA TYR A 13 4.04 -10.65 22.08
C TYR A 13 4.65 -9.30 22.45
N GLU A 14 5.97 -9.29 22.61
CA GLU A 14 6.71 -8.05 22.83
C GLU A 14 6.58 -7.11 21.62
N PRO A 15 6.05 -5.88 21.79
CA PRO A 15 5.71 -4.98 20.70
C PRO A 15 6.87 -4.68 19.74
N ASP A 16 8.08 -4.45 20.27
CA ASP A 16 9.25 -4.09 19.47
C ASP A 16 9.73 -5.27 18.60
N LYS A 17 9.69 -6.48 19.14
CA LYS A 17 10.05 -7.70 18.38
C LYS A 17 9.04 -7.98 17.29
N LEU A 18 7.76 -7.80 17.63
CA LEU A 18 6.67 -7.96 16.64
C LEU A 18 6.81 -6.94 15.51
N LEU A 19 7.00 -5.67 15.85
CA LEU A 19 7.17 -4.61 14.88
C LEU A 19 8.38 -4.83 13.99
N LYS A 20 9.51 -5.22 14.57
CA LYS A 20 10.73 -5.56 13.83
C LYS A 20 10.51 -6.72 12.86
N LEU A 21 9.87 -7.80 13.32
CA LEU A 21 9.57 -8.97 12.49
C LEU A 21 8.80 -8.59 11.21
N PHE A 22 7.72 -7.84 11.37
CA PHE A 22 6.87 -7.44 10.24
C PHE A 22 7.56 -6.44 9.30
N THR A 23 8.36 -5.54 9.86
CA THR A 23 9.14 -4.56 9.09
C THR A 23 10.22 -5.24 8.25
N GLU A 24 11.02 -6.10 8.89
CA GLU A 24 12.11 -6.82 8.21
C GLU A 24 11.57 -7.79 7.15
N HIS A 25 10.44 -8.43 7.41
CA HIS A 25 9.78 -9.27 6.41
C HIS A 25 9.49 -8.51 5.11
N PHE A 26 8.98 -7.29 5.19
CA PHE A 26 8.73 -6.46 4.01
C PHE A 26 10.03 -6.02 3.33
N LYS A 27 11.00 -5.56 4.10
CA LYS A 27 12.31 -5.16 3.58
C LYS A 27 12.99 -6.29 2.81
N GLN A 28 12.99 -7.49 3.37
CA GLN A 28 13.59 -8.67 2.74
C GLN A 28 12.84 -9.09 1.47
N SER A 29 11.51 -9.02 1.48
CA SER A 29 10.70 -9.42 0.32
C SER A 29 10.81 -8.46 -0.86
N TYR A 30 10.91 -7.16 -0.59
CA TYR A 30 10.84 -6.14 -1.64
C TYR A 30 12.13 -5.33 -1.84
N GLY A 31 13.06 -5.39 -0.90
CA GLY A 31 14.34 -4.68 -0.98
C GLY A 31 14.20 -3.15 -1.01
N VAL A 32 13.21 -2.61 -0.29
CA VAL A 32 12.96 -1.17 -0.18
C VAL A 32 12.90 -0.73 1.27
N GLU A 33 13.22 0.53 1.51
CA GLU A 33 13.11 1.11 2.85
C GLU A 33 11.65 1.29 3.25
N CYS A 34 11.37 0.93 4.51
CA CYS A 34 10.06 1.13 5.13
C CYS A 34 10.20 1.47 6.61
N ILE A 35 9.17 2.11 7.12
CA ILE A 35 8.97 2.38 8.54
C ILE A 35 7.61 1.82 8.95
N SER A 36 7.48 1.44 10.20
CA SER A 36 6.22 0.90 10.69
C SER A 36 5.91 1.40 12.10
N ALA A 37 4.63 1.38 12.45
CA ALA A 37 4.13 1.71 13.76
C ALA A 37 3.04 0.73 14.17
N LEU A 38 3.09 0.27 15.42
CA LEU A 38 2.11 -0.62 15.99
C LEU A 38 1.03 0.19 16.70
N HIS A 39 -0.21 -0.08 16.36
CA HIS A 39 -1.37 0.62 16.87
C HIS A 39 -2.36 -0.33 17.54
N HIS A 40 -3.05 0.16 18.56
CA HIS A 40 -4.18 -0.52 19.17
C HIS A 40 -5.17 0.50 19.72
N ASN A 41 -6.44 0.12 19.82
CA ASN A 41 -7.43 0.90 20.56
C ASN A 41 -7.24 0.69 22.09
N LYS A 42 -7.93 1.50 22.92
CA LYS A 42 -7.87 1.37 24.39
C LYS A 42 -8.22 -0.03 24.93
N ARG A 43 -9.06 -0.77 24.18
CA ARG A 43 -9.48 -2.14 24.54
C ARG A 43 -8.59 -3.23 23.96
N LYS A 44 -7.57 -2.86 23.18
CA LYS A 44 -6.68 -3.78 22.45
C LYS A 44 -7.38 -4.76 21.50
N THR A 45 -8.61 -4.45 21.09
CA THR A 45 -9.41 -5.27 20.15
C THR A 45 -9.17 -4.95 18.69
N ASN A 46 -8.41 -3.89 18.40
CA ASN A 46 -8.01 -3.48 17.06
C ASN A 46 -6.49 -3.32 17.03
N TYR A 47 -5.79 -4.44 16.98
CA TYR A 47 -4.34 -4.49 16.98
C TYR A 47 -3.85 -4.58 15.53
N HIS A 48 -3.01 -3.64 15.12
CA HIS A 48 -2.57 -3.57 13.72
C HIS A 48 -1.27 -2.79 13.57
N ILE A 49 -0.56 -3.08 12.48
CA ILE A 49 0.65 -2.39 12.09
C ILE A 49 0.35 -1.50 10.88
N HIS A 50 0.72 -0.23 10.98
CA HIS A 50 0.87 0.66 9.85
C HIS A 50 2.29 0.51 9.30
N LEU A 51 2.43 0.20 8.01
CA LEU A 51 3.71 0.08 7.33
C LEU A 51 3.73 1.01 6.13
N ILE A 52 4.64 1.99 6.16
CA ILE A 52 4.86 2.96 5.09
C ILE A 52 6.18 2.60 4.42
N PHE A 53 6.16 2.42 3.10
CA PHE A 53 7.32 2.02 2.33
C PHE A 53 7.58 2.98 1.16
N SER A 54 8.84 3.01 0.73
CA SER A 54 9.25 3.74 -0.46
C SER A 54 9.06 2.85 -1.70
N GLU A 55 8.47 3.41 -2.76
CA GLU A 55 8.46 2.77 -4.08
C GLU A 55 9.79 2.97 -4.84
N ARG A 56 10.78 3.57 -4.18
CA ARG A 56 12.10 3.91 -4.74
C ARG A 56 13.18 3.46 -3.79
N LYS A 57 14.33 3.08 -4.34
CA LYS A 57 15.54 2.81 -3.55
C LYS A 57 16.40 4.07 -3.50
N LEU A 58 17.06 4.26 -2.36
CA LEU A 58 18.13 5.24 -2.27
C LEU A 58 19.28 4.75 -3.17
N LEU A 59 19.89 5.66 -3.90
CA LEU A 59 21.09 5.38 -4.70
C LEU A 59 22.32 5.49 -3.81
N ASP A 60 23.29 4.63 -4.03
CA ASP A 60 24.59 4.68 -3.32
C ASP A 60 25.30 6.00 -3.63
N GLU A 61 25.21 6.46 -4.87
CA GLU A 61 25.70 7.76 -5.31
C GLU A 61 24.60 8.54 -6.03
N PRO A 62 24.53 9.87 -5.80
CA PRO A 62 23.57 10.72 -6.50
C PRO A 62 23.81 10.74 -8.01
N VAL A 63 22.75 10.61 -8.80
CA VAL A 63 22.84 10.73 -10.26
C VAL A 63 22.48 12.15 -10.67
N GLU A 64 23.49 12.86 -11.18
CA GLU A 64 23.32 14.21 -11.72
C GLU A 64 22.76 14.17 -13.14
N LYS A 65 21.82 15.06 -13.40
CA LYS A 65 21.31 15.30 -14.75
C LYS A 65 21.90 16.60 -15.28
N ILE A 66 22.62 16.46 -16.40
CA ILE A 66 23.27 17.58 -17.07
C ILE A 66 22.34 18.09 -18.19
N ALA A 67 22.22 19.40 -18.27
CA ALA A 67 21.44 20.04 -19.31
C ALA A 67 22.06 19.83 -20.70
N THR A 68 21.35 19.16 -21.60
CA THR A 68 21.80 18.94 -23.00
C THR A 68 21.58 20.15 -23.90
N ARG A 69 20.83 21.13 -23.42
CA ARG A 69 20.54 22.44 -24.04
C ARG A 69 20.29 23.46 -22.96
N ASN A 70 20.26 24.75 -23.29
CA ASN A 70 19.83 25.78 -22.33
C ASN A 70 18.40 25.52 -21.89
N MET A 71 18.16 25.57 -20.59
CA MET A 71 16.85 25.38 -19.97
C MET A 71 16.40 26.67 -19.31
N PHE A 72 15.13 27.03 -19.45
CA PHE A 72 14.54 28.27 -19.00
C PHE A 72 13.45 27.98 -17.97
N TYR A 73 13.45 28.75 -16.90
CA TYR A 73 12.47 28.61 -15.81
C TYR A 73 11.87 29.97 -15.48
N ASP A 74 10.56 30.01 -15.32
CA ASP A 74 9.85 31.22 -14.91
C ASP A 74 10.04 31.51 -13.40
N GLU A 75 9.45 32.59 -12.93
CA GLU A 75 9.50 33.05 -11.54
C GLU A 75 8.93 32.04 -10.54
N ASN A 76 8.09 31.11 -10.99
CA ASN A 76 7.51 30.01 -10.19
C ASN A 76 8.36 28.74 -10.23
N GLY A 77 9.51 28.76 -10.91
CA GLY A 77 10.37 27.58 -11.10
C GLY A 77 9.82 26.57 -12.11
N LYS A 78 8.81 26.94 -12.91
CA LYS A 78 8.27 26.10 -13.96
C LYS A 78 9.13 26.20 -15.21
N HIS A 79 9.48 25.05 -15.78
CA HIS A 79 10.21 25.00 -17.05
C HIS A 79 9.36 25.56 -18.22
N VAL A 80 9.91 26.52 -18.94
CA VAL A 80 9.31 27.11 -20.13
C VAL A 80 10.12 26.77 -21.38
N ARG A 81 9.49 26.87 -22.53
CA ARG A 81 10.05 26.32 -23.76
C ARG A 81 11.10 27.24 -24.41
N THR A 82 10.91 28.54 -24.30
CA THR A 82 11.74 29.53 -25.01
C THR A 82 12.29 30.60 -24.06
N LYS A 83 13.45 31.18 -24.39
CA LYS A 83 14.05 32.26 -23.64
C LYS A 83 13.14 33.50 -23.59
N LYS A 84 12.35 33.75 -24.64
CA LYS A 84 11.46 34.92 -24.74
C LYS A 84 10.42 34.94 -23.62
N GLU A 85 9.99 33.79 -23.12
CA GLU A 85 8.98 33.67 -22.06
C GLU A 85 9.46 34.14 -20.69
N ILE A 86 10.78 34.32 -20.50
CA ILE A 86 11.41 34.76 -19.25
C ILE A 86 12.06 36.12 -19.34
N LEU A 87 11.91 36.83 -20.49
CA LEU A 87 12.41 38.15 -20.70
C LEU A 87 11.29 39.20 -20.51
N ASP A 88 11.66 40.40 -20.12
CA ASP A 88 10.80 41.58 -20.12
C ASP A 88 10.76 42.26 -21.51
N GLU A 89 10.03 43.38 -21.62
CA GLU A 89 9.91 44.16 -22.85
C GLU A 89 11.24 44.76 -23.30
N ALA A 90 12.16 44.98 -22.37
CA ALA A 90 13.53 45.46 -22.64
C ALA A 90 14.50 44.34 -23.02
N GLY A 91 14.03 43.08 -23.07
CA GLY A 91 14.86 41.92 -23.40
C GLY A 91 15.76 41.45 -22.25
N GLN A 92 15.53 41.92 -21.04
CA GLN A 92 16.26 41.49 -19.83
C GLN A 92 15.55 40.36 -19.12
N LEU A 93 16.30 39.54 -18.35
CA LEU A 93 15.74 38.44 -17.57
C LEU A 93 14.85 38.99 -16.45
N ARG A 94 13.58 38.56 -16.44
CA ARG A 94 12.65 38.93 -15.37
C ARG A 94 13.12 38.40 -14.02
N SER A 95 12.83 39.15 -12.97
CA SER A 95 13.17 38.80 -11.59
C SER A 95 12.57 37.45 -11.22
N GLY A 96 13.36 36.59 -10.57
CA GLY A 96 12.93 35.23 -10.20
C GLY A 96 13.05 34.17 -11.31
N CYS A 97 13.21 34.57 -12.57
CA CYS A 97 13.45 33.64 -13.66
C CYS A 97 14.89 33.12 -13.67
N LYS A 98 15.09 31.91 -14.17
CA LYS A 98 16.40 31.25 -14.17
C LYS A 98 16.72 30.66 -15.54
N ILE A 99 17.99 30.74 -15.93
CA ILE A 99 18.55 30.03 -17.08
C ILE A 99 19.57 29.04 -16.56
N ILE A 100 19.46 27.80 -16.99
CA ILE A 100 20.48 26.78 -16.76
C ILE A 100 21.15 26.52 -18.11
N PRO A 101 22.43 26.86 -18.27
CA PRO A 101 23.19 26.66 -19.50
C PRO A 101 23.34 25.18 -19.83
N LYS A 102 23.53 24.89 -21.12
CA LYS A 102 23.97 23.56 -21.56
C LYS A 102 25.28 23.18 -20.86
N GLY A 103 25.33 21.93 -20.36
CA GLY A 103 26.48 21.41 -19.63
C GLY A 103 26.41 21.57 -18.13
N GLU A 104 25.47 22.34 -17.60
CA GLU A 104 25.28 22.48 -16.14
C GLU A 104 24.33 21.43 -15.58
N VAL A 105 24.55 21.08 -14.31
CA VAL A 105 23.67 20.19 -13.56
C VAL A 105 22.35 20.92 -13.23
N TYR A 106 21.25 20.37 -13.69
CA TYR A 106 19.93 20.94 -13.43
C TYR A 106 19.09 20.15 -12.42
N LYS A 107 19.47 18.92 -12.15
CA LYS A 107 18.80 18.05 -11.17
C LYS A 107 19.75 17.00 -10.65
N CYS A 108 19.65 16.72 -9.37
CA CYS A 108 20.33 15.62 -8.72
C CYS A 108 19.27 14.62 -8.24
N ASN A 109 19.34 13.37 -8.67
CA ASN A 109 18.45 12.31 -8.24
C ASN A 109 19.17 11.49 -7.17
N LEU A 110 18.58 11.46 -5.98
CA LEU A 110 19.03 10.64 -4.85
C LEU A 110 18.38 9.24 -4.86
N PHE A 111 17.33 9.06 -5.67
CA PHE A 111 16.52 7.84 -5.67
C PHE A 111 16.36 7.29 -7.08
N THR A 112 16.19 5.98 -7.17
CA THR A 112 15.80 5.29 -8.41
C THR A 112 14.46 5.80 -8.94
N ILE A 113 14.08 5.39 -10.15
CA ILE A 113 12.69 5.51 -10.62
C ILE A 113 11.79 4.64 -9.73
N LYS A 114 10.49 4.93 -9.73
CA LYS A 114 9.51 4.09 -9.01
C LYS A 114 9.53 2.67 -9.55
N ASP A 115 9.59 1.69 -8.65
CA ASP A 115 9.52 0.28 -9.01
C ASP A 115 8.09 -0.07 -9.46
N SER A 116 7.99 -0.62 -10.67
CA SER A 116 6.71 -0.96 -11.30
C SER A 116 5.95 -2.09 -10.57
N ARG A 117 6.66 -2.92 -9.78
CA ARG A 117 6.03 -3.98 -8.96
C ARG A 117 4.93 -3.43 -8.06
N PHE A 118 5.14 -2.26 -7.43
CA PHE A 118 4.18 -1.64 -6.53
C PHE A 118 2.91 -1.11 -7.22
N LYS A 119 2.88 -1.11 -8.55
CA LYS A 119 1.71 -0.73 -9.35
C LYS A 119 1.02 -1.91 -10.00
N SER A 120 1.57 -3.12 -9.86
CA SER A 120 0.95 -4.32 -10.42
C SER A 120 -0.33 -4.67 -9.65
N ASP A 121 -1.30 -5.22 -10.37
CA ASP A 121 -2.55 -5.67 -9.76
C ASP A 121 -2.32 -6.85 -8.80
N SER A 122 -1.25 -7.63 -9.01
CA SER A 122 -0.86 -8.76 -8.16
C SER A 122 -0.22 -8.36 -6.85
N PHE A 123 0.41 -7.17 -6.77
CA PHE A 123 1.19 -6.74 -5.60
C PHE A 123 0.43 -6.87 -4.27
N LEU A 124 -0.79 -6.34 -4.24
CA LEU A 124 -1.58 -6.37 -3.00
C LEU A 124 -1.97 -7.80 -2.59
N ASP A 125 -2.23 -8.66 -3.54
CA ASP A 125 -2.59 -10.05 -3.26
C ASP A 125 -1.37 -10.89 -2.83
N GLU A 126 -0.19 -10.61 -3.38
CA GLU A 126 1.08 -11.18 -2.95
C GLU A 126 1.42 -10.76 -1.51
N VAL A 127 1.31 -9.47 -1.19
CA VAL A 127 1.52 -8.94 0.16
C VAL A 127 0.57 -9.58 1.16
N LYS A 128 -0.72 -9.71 0.83
CA LYS A 128 -1.71 -10.36 1.70
C LYS A 128 -1.33 -11.80 2.00
N ARG A 129 -0.95 -12.58 0.98
CA ARG A 129 -0.53 -13.98 1.18
C ARG A 129 0.69 -14.06 2.06
N SER A 130 1.73 -13.29 1.74
CA SER A 130 3.00 -13.27 2.46
C SER A 130 2.82 -12.95 3.95
N TYR A 131 2.03 -11.92 4.29
CA TYR A 131 1.75 -11.60 5.69
C TYR A 131 0.80 -12.58 6.37
N THR A 132 -0.15 -13.17 5.64
CA THR A 132 -1.00 -14.23 6.19
C THR A 132 -0.17 -15.47 6.54
N GLU A 133 0.75 -15.86 5.70
CA GLU A 133 1.69 -16.97 5.96
C GLU A 133 2.58 -16.66 7.16
N LEU A 134 3.17 -15.43 7.23
CA LEU A 134 3.96 -15.00 8.37
C LEU A 134 3.16 -15.07 9.68
N ILE A 135 1.93 -14.55 9.72
CA ILE A 135 1.07 -14.60 10.90
C ILE A 135 0.78 -16.05 11.29
N ASN A 136 0.48 -16.91 10.33
CA ASN A 136 0.13 -18.30 10.56
C ASN A 136 1.26 -19.13 11.16
N ILE A 137 2.53 -18.76 10.92
CA ILE A 137 3.70 -19.40 11.56
C ILE A 137 3.65 -19.24 13.09
N TYR A 138 3.14 -18.11 13.58
CA TYR A 138 3.10 -17.77 15.00
C TYR A 138 1.78 -18.14 15.70
N LEU A 139 0.80 -18.65 14.96
CA LEU A 139 -0.46 -19.14 15.52
C LEU A 139 -0.33 -20.62 15.89
N LYS A 140 -0.61 -20.94 17.17
CA LYS A 140 -0.42 -22.29 17.72
C LYS A 140 -1.53 -23.25 17.30
N GLU A 141 -2.75 -22.74 17.14
CA GLU A 141 -3.92 -23.55 16.86
C GLU A 141 -4.34 -23.45 15.39
N ASP A 142 -4.56 -24.57 14.74
CA ASP A 142 -4.99 -24.60 13.33
C ASP A 142 -6.32 -23.88 13.10
N LYS A 143 -7.20 -23.86 14.10
CA LYS A 143 -8.47 -23.12 14.06
C LYS A 143 -8.32 -21.62 14.00
N GLN A 144 -7.18 -21.09 14.45
CA GLN A 144 -6.88 -19.66 14.44
C GLN A 144 -6.16 -19.20 13.17
N LYS A 145 -5.70 -20.15 12.34
CA LYS A 145 -4.99 -19.83 11.11
C LYS A 145 -5.88 -19.05 10.16
N LEU A 146 -5.30 -17.96 9.65
CA LEU A 146 -5.94 -17.06 8.71
C LEU A 146 -5.86 -17.61 7.28
N LYS A 147 -6.86 -17.30 6.49
CA LYS A 147 -6.87 -17.56 5.03
C LYS A 147 -7.04 -16.24 4.29
N VAL A 148 -6.29 -16.08 3.22
CA VAL A 148 -6.48 -14.92 2.33
C VAL A 148 -7.84 -15.06 1.66
N PHE A 149 -8.61 -13.96 1.70
CA PHE A 149 -9.92 -13.94 1.04
C PHE A 149 -9.74 -14.03 -0.48
N ASP A 150 -10.30 -15.06 -1.08
CA ASP A 150 -10.37 -15.20 -2.53
C ASP A 150 -11.61 -14.48 -3.08
N ARG A 151 -11.41 -13.44 -3.87
CA ARG A 151 -12.50 -12.69 -4.50
C ARG A 151 -13.25 -13.48 -5.58
N LYS A 152 -12.65 -14.54 -6.10
CA LYS A 152 -13.24 -15.45 -7.09
C LYS A 152 -13.76 -16.73 -6.47
N GLY A 153 -13.55 -16.89 -5.17
CA GLY A 153 -14.04 -18.03 -4.40
C GLY A 153 -15.54 -17.94 -4.10
N VAL A 154 -16.04 -18.98 -3.47
CA VAL A 154 -17.48 -19.13 -3.13
C VAL A 154 -17.93 -18.22 -1.98
N TYR A 155 -17.00 -17.72 -1.16
CA TYR A 155 -17.32 -16.81 -0.05
C TYR A 155 -17.60 -15.40 -0.53
N LEU A 156 -18.64 -14.78 0.02
CA LEU A 156 -19.03 -13.41 -0.30
C LEU A 156 -18.52 -12.42 0.76
N PRO A 157 -17.77 -11.37 0.36
CA PRO A 157 -17.32 -10.35 1.31
C PRO A 157 -18.49 -9.51 1.78
N THR A 158 -18.54 -9.17 3.07
CA THR A 158 -19.49 -8.18 3.58
C THR A 158 -19.07 -6.78 3.14
N LYS A 159 -20.06 -5.89 2.97
CA LYS A 159 -19.85 -4.49 2.60
C LYS A 159 -19.72 -3.64 3.86
N LYS A 160 -18.79 -2.69 3.86
CA LYS A 160 -18.65 -1.73 4.96
C LYS A 160 -19.87 -0.80 5.02
N ILE A 161 -20.48 -0.71 6.19
CA ILE A 161 -21.51 0.29 6.47
C ILE A 161 -20.80 1.57 6.87
N GLY A 162 -20.80 2.59 5.97
CA GLY A 162 -20.22 3.90 6.26
C GLY A 162 -21.02 4.67 7.29
N LYS A 163 -20.35 5.52 8.08
CA LYS A 163 -21.02 6.45 9.01
C LYS A 163 -21.92 7.40 8.19
N ASN A 164 -23.19 7.54 8.58
CA ASN A 164 -24.19 8.37 7.90
C ASN A 164 -24.46 7.97 6.42
N ASN A 165 -24.31 6.71 6.06
CA ASN A 165 -24.63 6.22 4.73
C ASN A 165 -26.15 6.09 4.54
N PRO A 166 -26.77 6.78 3.58
CA PRO A 166 -28.23 6.70 3.35
C PRO A 166 -28.72 5.30 2.96
N LYS A 167 -27.80 4.42 2.48
CA LYS A 167 -28.09 3.02 2.14
C LYS A 167 -27.69 2.04 3.26
N ALA A 168 -27.48 2.51 4.49
CA ALA A 168 -26.99 1.68 5.59
C ALA A 168 -27.87 0.43 5.83
N GLU A 169 -29.18 0.57 5.85
CA GLU A 169 -30.11 -0.55 6.07
C GLU A 169 -30.09 -1.56 4.91
N GLN A 170 -30.00 -1.09 3.67
CA GLN A 170 -29.86 -1.98 2.51
C GLN A 170 -28.55 -2.78 2.57
N ILE A 171 -27.44 -2.12 2.93
CA ILE A 171 -26.14 -2.80 3.09
C ILE A 171 -26.19 -3.82 4.23
N LYS A 172 -26.87 -3.50 5.34
CA LYS A 172 -27.03 -4.37 6.48
C LYS A 172 -27.80 -5.64 6.10
N THR A 173 -28.90 -5.48 5.38
CA THR A 173 -29.70 -6.61 4.87
C THR A 173 -28.89 -7.46 3.88
N ASP A 174 -28.19 -6.84 2.92
CA ASP A 174 -27.30 -7.54 1.99
C ASP A 174 -26.19 -8.31 2.74
N ASN A 175 -25.61 -7.73 3.77
CA ASN A 175 -24.60 -8.40 4.59
C ASN A 175 -25.18 -9.60 5.37
N GLN A 176 -26.44 -9.57 5.79
CA GLN A 176 -27.07 -10.72 6.41
C GLN A 176 -27.18 -11.89 5.42
N TYR A 177 -27.61 -11.63 4.18
CA TYR A 177 -27.65 -12.67 3.13
C TYR A 177 -26.25 -13.23 2.84
N ARG A 178 -25.24 -12.39 2.74
CA ARG A 178 -23.84 -12.81 2.52
C ARG A 178 -23.31 -13.68 3.66
N THR A 179 -23.67 -13.33 4.89
CA THR A 179 -23.29 -14.11 6.06
C THR A 179 -23.99 -15.49 6.06
N MET A 180 -25.28 -15.52 5.73
CA MET A 180 -26.02 -16.78 5.61
C MET A 180 -25.45 -17.68 4.50
N TRP A 181 -25.12 -17.10 3.35
CA TRP A 181 -24.43 -17.79 2.26
C TRP A 181 -23.12 -18.42 2.74
N ASN A 182 -22.26 -17.62 3.36
CA ASN A 182 -20.96 -18.09 3.84
C ASN A 182 -21.10 -19.23 4.87
N GLN A 183 -22.10 -19.15 5.76
CA GLN A 183 -22.42 -20.23 6.70
C GLN A 183 -22.91 -21.52 5.99
N THR A 184 -23.60 -21.38 4.86
CA THR A 184 -24.02 -22.52 4.05
C THR A 184 -22.82 -23.17 3.37
N VAL A 185 -21.90 -22.37 2.82
CA VAL A 185 -20.64 -22.87 2.27
C VAL A 185 -19.81 -23.61 3.34
N ASP A 186 -19.69 -23.05 4.55
CA ASP A 186 -18.99 -23.71 5.66
C ASP A 186 -19.60 -25.09 5.98
N ARG A 187 -20.92 -25.16 6.04
CA ARG A 187 -21.61 -26.42 6.29
C ARG A 187 -21.39 -27.46 5.17
N ALA A 188 -21.44 -27.03 3.91
CA ALA A 188 -21.18 -27.87 2.77
C ALA A 188 -19.76 -28.45 2.78
N LEU A 189 -18.76 -27.60 3.07
CA LEU A 189 -17.37 -28.03 3.17
C LEU A 189 -17.13 -29.01 4.33
N ILE A 190 -17.77 -28.78 5.48
CA ILE A 190 -17.68 -29.68 6.65
C ILE A 190 -18.35 -31.05 6.36
N SER A 191 -19.47 -31.03 5.63
CA SER A 191 -20.18 -32.27 5.26
C SER A 191 -19.52 -33.06 4.12
N GLY A 192 -18.46 -32.53 3.51
CA GLY A 192 -17.76 -33.16 2.37
C GLY A 192 -18.56 -33.14 1.06
N VAL A 193 -19.62 -32.34 0.97
CA VAL A 193 -20.38 -32.14 -0.26
C VAL A 193 -19.62 -31.19 -1.17
N PRO A 194 -19.41 -31.52 -2.47
CA PRO A 194 -18.75 -30.60 -3.40
C PRO A 194 -19.45 -29.24 -3.48
N GLU A 195 -18.67 -28.19 -3.54
CA GLU A 195 -19.17 -26.83 -3.73
C GLU A 195 -20.07 -26.79 -4.97
N GLY A 196 -21.29 -26.41 -4.84
CA GLY A 196 -22.25 -26.32 -5.93
C GLY A 196 -23.38 -27.35 -5.91
N GLN A 197 -23.22 -28.48 -5.21
CA GLN A 197 -24.31 -29.46 -5.06
C GLN A 197 -25.18 -29.23 -3.81
N SER A 198 -24.73 -28.40 -2.88
CA SER A 198 -25.44 -28.07 -1.64
C SER A 198 -26.34 -26.85 -1.70
N LEU A 199 -26.45 -26.22 -2.88
CA LEU A 199 -27.12 -24.94 -3.07
C LEU A 199 -28.35 -25.04 -3.99
N GLU A 200 -28.69 -26.25 -4.45
CA GLU A 200 -29.98 -26.57 -5.03
C GLU A 200 -30.98 -26.94 -3.87
#